data_08b4645877862d89c10a9fcd4c286690
#
_entry.id   08b4645877862d89c10a9fcd4c286690
#
_cell.length_a   1.000
_cell.length_b   1.000
_cell.length_c   1.000
_cell.angle_alpha   90.00
_cell.angle_beta   90.00
_cell.angle_gamma   90.00
#
_symmetry.space_group_name_H-M   'P 1'
#
loop_
_entity.id
_entity.type
_entity.pdbx_description
1 polymer ?
#
loop_
_entity_poly.entity_id
_entity_poly.type
_entity_poly.pdbx_seq_one_letter_code
_entity_poly.pdbx_strand_id
1 'polypeptide(L)'
;MLDTHRLRLLREFAERGTIAATAAALGYTPSAVSQQLATLEREAGAVLLDRTARAAELTDAGRRLADHAERILAMIEAAEADLSAAGPAGRVTVTAFPTAAVAFGPALVRRVRAHPGLTLLLRETQREEGLRLVRTGEADVALVADWSGRLTSAESGRRRRAGTTGVLRFYPLIRDPVVLVLPRGHPAADPARPVDLDKLRDEPWLAAPAGEPSRQAVDRLLAGTGGMPPAPWEFEGLSTILSLVARGIGIAALPRLTAAGDRRVAVRELAGPTQARDVYAVARASSVRRPSVAVILAALNAAVERLSR
;
A
#
# COMPACT_ATOMS: atom_id res chain seq x y z
N MET A 1 7.74 -23.42 28.71
CA MET A 1 6.57 -22.77 28.06
C MET A 1 7.10 -21.71 27.14
N LEU A 2 6.55 -21.56 25.94
CA LEU A 2 7.03 -20.58 24.98
C LEU A 2 6.75 -19.15 25.47
N ASP A 3 7.77 -18.31 25.46
CA ASP A 3 7.67 -16.91 25.86
C ASP A 3 7.27 -16.01 24.68
N THR A 4 6.30 -15.14 24.89
CA THR A 4 5.75 -14.28 23.82
C THR A 4 6.75 -13.27 23.29
N HIS A 5 7.67 -12.78 24.12
CA HIS A 5 8.73 -11.88 23.70
C HIS A 5 9.71 -12.59 22.75
N ARG A 6 10.07 -13.86 23.05
CA ARG A 6 10.94 -14.66 22.18
C ARG A 6 10.24 -15.08 20.89
N LEU A 7 8.92 -15.34 20.94
CA LEU A 7 8.14 -15.55 19.73
C LEU A 7 8.13 -14.31 18.82
N ARG A 8 8.09 -13.10 19.41
CA ARG A 8 8.21 -11.85 18.64
C ARG A 8 9.59 -11.72 17.97
N LEU A 9 10.67 -12.08 18.68
CA LEU A 9 12.02 -12.09 18.11
C LEU A 9 12.14 -13.07 16.94
N LEU A 10 11.58 -14.28 17.07
CA LEU A 10 11.58 -15.28 15.99
C LEU A 10 10.81 -14.80 14.77
N ARG A 11 9.65 -14.19 14.96
CA ARG A 11 8.85 -13.59 13.88
C ARG A 11 9.66 -12.51 13.15
N GLU A 12 10.25 -11.57 13.89
CA GLU A 12 11.08 -10.52 13.30
C GLU A 12 12.30 -11.07 12.57
N PHE A 13 12.91 -12.14 13.09
CA PHE A 13 14.00 -12.81 12.40
C PHE A 13 13.53 -13.47 11.09
N ALA A 14 12.38 -14.11 11.09
CA ALA A 14 11.77 -14.69 9.87
C ALA A 14 11.55 -13.66 8.77
N GLU A 15 11.19 -12.42 9.14
CA GLU A 15 10.94 -11.32 8.22
C GLU A 15 12.23 -10.67 7.70
N ARG A 16 13.25 -10.52 8.55
CA ARG A 16 14.44 -9.73 8.25
C ARG A 16 15.64 -10.56 7.79
N GLY A 17 15.58 -11.86 7.99
CA GLY A 17 16.58 -12.83 7.53
C GLY A 17 17.93 -12.80 8.28
N THR A 18 18.19 -11.80 9.14
CA THR A 18 19.47 -11.72 9.88
C THR A 18 19.28 -11.26 11.33
N ILE A 19 20.15 -11.78 12.23
CA ILE A 19 20.18 -11.39 13.65
C ILE A 19 20.46 -9.89 13.79
N ALA A 20 21.37 -9.33 13.00
CA ALA A 20 21.72 -7.92 13.05
C ALA A 20 20.55 -7.01 12.66
N ALA A 21 19.83 -7.33 11.58
CA ALA A 21 18.65 -6.57 11.15
C ALA A 21 17.50 -6.68 12.16
N THR A 22 17.31 -7.87 12.77
CA THR A 22 16.33 -8.08 13.84
C THR A 22 16.66 -7.24 15.07
N ALA A 23 17.91 -7.22 15.48
CA ALA A 23 18.40 -6.45 16.62
C ALA A 23 18.20 -4.93 16.41
N ALA A 24 18.61 -4.43 15.24
CA ALA A 24 18.44 -3.02 14.88
C ALA A 24 16.96 -2.58 14.89
N ALA A 25 16.08 -3.43 14.39
CA ALA A 25 14.64 -3.13 14.32
C ALA A 25 13.95 -3.08 15.70
N LEU A 26 14.42 -3.89 16.64
CA LEU A 26 13.80 -4.01 17.97
C LEU A 26 14.57 -3.24 19.07
N GLY A 27 15.66 -2.55 18.72
CA GLY A 27 16.46 -1.79 19.67
C GLY A 27 17.30 -2.68 20.61
N TYR A 28 17.67 -3.88 20.15
CA TYR A 28 18.53 -4.81 20.90
C TYR A 28 19.94 -4.89 20.33
N THR A 29 20.84 -5.52 21.07
CA THR A 29 22.14 -5.94 20.54
C THR A 29 22.02 -7.28 19.80
N PRO A 30 22.83 -7.54 18.76
CA PRO A 30 22.83 -8.84 18.07
C PRO A 30 23.08 -10.03 19.01
N SER A 31 23.92 -9.87 20.03
CA SER A 31 24.19 -10.90 21.05
C SER A 31 22.95 -11.21 21.87
N ALA A 32 22.20 -10.19 22.29
CA ALA A 32 20.95 -10.37 23.05
C ALA A 32 19.90 -11.13 22.24
N VAL A 33 19.70 -10.75 20.97
CA VAL A 33 18.78 -11.46 20.06
C VAL A 33 19.20 -12.92 19.89
N SER A 34 20.50 -13.18 19.65
CA SER A 34 21.03 -14.54 19.50
C SER A 34 20.78 -15.40 20.75
N GLN A 35 21.01 -14.84 21.95
CA GLN A 35 20.77 -15.54 23.23
C GLN A 35 19.29 -15.84 23.44
N GLN A 36 18.40 -14.89 23.13
CA GLN A 36 16.95 -15.08 23.29
C GLN A 36 16.41 -16.14 22.30
N LEU A 37 16.89 -16.15 21.06
CA LEU A 37 16.53 -17.19 20.09
C LEU A 37 17.07 -18.57 20.50
N ALA A 38 18.29 -18.68 21.03
CA ALA A 38 18.81 -19.93 21.58
C ALA A 38 18.02 -20.41 22.80
N THR A 39 17.50 -19.50 23.61
CA THR A 39 16.61 -19.84 24.72
C THR A 39 15.26 -20.36 24.21
N LEU A 40 14.73 -19.75 23.17
CA LEU A 40 13.49 -20.21 22.50
C LEU A 40 13.66 -21.62 21.92
N GLU A 41 14.79 -21.95 21.32
CA GLU A 41 15.11 -23.30 20.84
C GLU A 41 15.03 -24.32 21.98
N ARG A 42 15.59 -24.01 23.16
CA ARG A 42 15.49 -24.85 24.36
C ARG A 42 14.06 -25.01 24.86
N GLU A 43 13.27 -23.94 24.87
CA GLU A 43 11.86 -23.95 25.26
C GLU A 43 10.98 -24.74 24.27
N ALA A 44 11.29 -24.65 22.99
CA ALA A 44 10.60 -25.35 21.93
C ALA A 44 11.01 -26.84 21.81
N GLY A 45 12.13 -27.21 22.40
CA GLY A 45 12.70 -28.55 22.26
C GLY A 45 13.12 -28.88 20.82
N ALA A 46 13.41 -27.87 19.99
CA ALA A 46 13.73 -28.02 18.58
C ALA A 46 14.75 -26.98 18.13
N VAL A 47 15.61 -27.35 17.20
CA VAL A 47 16.52 -26.42 16.52
C VAL A 47 15.69 -25.57 15.55
N LEU A 48 15.67 -24.25 15.78
CA LEU A 48 14.89 -23.31 14.98
C LEU A 48 15.75 -22.56 13.97
N LEU A 49 17.06 -22.47 14.23
CA LEU A 49 18.04 -21.78 13.40
C LEU A 49 19.17 -22.71 12.98
N ASP A 50 19.43 -22.79 11.70
CA ASP A 50 20.65 -23.38 11.15
C ASP A 50 21.76 -22.31 11.16
N ARG A 51 22.83 -22.58 11.88
CA ARG A 51 24.00 -21.70 12.05
C ARG A 51 25.21 -22.18 11.27
N THR A 52 25.08 -23.24 10.47
CA THR A 52 26.17 -23.81 9.68
C THR A 52 26.41 -23.04 8.37
N ALA A 53 25.44 -22.29 7.91
CA ALA A 53 25.54 -21.39 6.76
C ALA A 53 26.30 -20.09 7.12
N ARG A 54 26.77 -19.37 6.09
CA ARG A 54 27.42 -18.04 6.25
C ARG A 54 26.55 -17.02 7.01
N ALA A 55 25.24 -17.22 7.03
CA ALA A 55 24.26 -16.47 7.82
C ALA A 55 23.30 -17.46 8.47
N ALA A 56 22.79 -17.13 9.68
CA ALA A 56 21.78 -17.95 10.32
C ALA A 56 20.49 -17.99 9.50
N GLU A 57 19.96 -19.18 9.23
CA GLU A 57 18.72 -19.41 8.49
C GLU A 57 17.70 -20.17 9.35
N LEU A 58 16.40 -19.98 9.07
CA LEU A 58 15.36 -20.77 9.73
C LEU A 58 15.36 -22.21 9.24
N THR A 59 15.30 -23.15 10.19
CA THR A 59 14.96 -24.54 9.89
C THR A 59 13.47 -24.66 9.52
N ASP A 60 13.01 -25.84 9.04
CA ASP A 60 11.59 -26.09 8.85
C ASP A 60 10.77 -25.97 10.13
N ALA A 61 11.35 -26.37 11.27
CA ALA A 61 10.75 -26.15 12.58
C ALA A 61 10.68 -24.68 12.95
N GLY A 62 11.73 -23.91 12.63
CA GLY A 62 11.77 -22.47 12.82
C GLY A 62 10.71 -21.73 12.01
N ARG A 63 10.55 -22.08 10.73
CA ARG A 63 9.49 -21.51 9.86
C ARG A 63 8.09 -21.79 10.40
N ARG A 64 7.81 -23.05 10.77
CA ARG A 64 6.52 -23.42 11.37
C ARG A 64 6.25 -22.69 12.66
N LEU A 65 7.25 -22.56 13.54
CA LEU A 65 7.06 -21.84 14.80
C LEU A 65 6.90 -20.33 14.57
N ALA A 66 7.56 -19.73 13.58
CA ALA A 66 7.35 -18.33 13.22
C ALA A 66 5.91 -18.08 12.72
N ASP A 67 5.35 -18.99 11.90
CA ASP A 67 3.94 -18.92 11.47
C ASP A 67 2.96 -19.07 12.66
N HIS A 68 3.30 -19.90 13.65
CA HIS A 68 2.51 -20.00 14.88
C HIS A 68 2.65 -18.73 15.74
N ALA A 69 3.89 -18.20 15.87
CA ALA A 69 4.15 -17.00 16.62
C ALA A 69 3.35 -15.80 16.12
N GLU A 70 3.25 -15.63 14.80
CA GLU A 70 2.38 -14.62 14.18
C GLU A 70 0.94 -14.72 14.69
N ARG A 71 0.37 -15.94 14.68
CA ARG A 71 -1.02 -16.18 15.11
C ARG A 71 -1.22 -15.95 16.60
N ILE A 72 -0.29 -16.40 17.44
CA ILE A 72 -0.35 -16.25 18.90
C ILE A 72 -0.26 -14.77 19.27
N LEU A 73 0.70 -14.04 18.72
CA LEU A 73 0.87 -12.60 18.99
C LEU A 73 -0.35 -11.80 18.55
N ALA A 74 -0.94 -12.17 17.43
CA ALA A 74 -2.17 -11.60 16.96
C ALA A 74 -3.37 -11.82 17.87
N MET A 75 -3.49 -13.02 18.45
CA MET A 75 -4.54 -13.31 19.43
C MET A 75 -4.37 -12.52 20.72
N ILE A 76 -3.12 -12.33 21.17
CA ILE A 76 -2.83 -11.49 22.34
C ILE A 76 -3.20 -10.03 22.05
N GLU A 77 -2.78 -9.47 20.89
CA GLU A 77 -3.15 -8.12 20.48
C GLU A 77 -4.68 -7.94 20.39
N ALA A 78 -5.40 -8.95 19.90
CA ALA A 78 -6.85 -8.93 19.84
C ALA A 78 -7.48 -8.94 21.25
N ALA A 79 -6.98 -9.78 22.15
CA ALA A 79 -7.48 -9.85 23.54
C ALA A 79 -7.21 -8.54 24.29
N GLU A 80 -6.02 -7.94 24.13
CA GLU A 80 -5.71 -6.62 24.71
C GLU A 80 -6.63 -5.53 24.17
N ALA A 81 -6.97 -5.60 22.87
CA ALA A 81 -7.91 -4.67 22.25
C ALA A 81 -9.35 -4.85 22.76
N ASP A 82 -9.79 -6.09 22.97
CA ASP A 82 -11.14 -6.41 23.51
C ASP A 82 -11.27 -5.98 24.98
N LEU A 83 -10.21 -6.03 25.75
CA LEU A 83 -10.18 -5.55 27.15
C LEU A 83 -10.17 -4.03 27.25
N SER A 84 -9.85 -3.32 26.18
CA SER A 84 -9.86 -1.86 26.13
C SER A 84 -11.28 -1.34 26.01
N ALA A 85 -12.04 -1.29 27.11
CA ALA A 85 -13.44 -0.80 27.19
C ALA A 85 -13.62 0.69 26.79
N ALA A 86 -12.56 1.41 26.45
CA ALA A 86 -12.56 2.85 26.23
C ALA A 86 -12.68 3.27 24.74
N GLY A 87 -13.14 2.38 23.84
CA GLY A 87 -13.25 2.69 22.41
C GLY A 87 -11.91 2.67 21.67
N PRO A 88 -11.89 3.10 20.38
CA PRO A 88 -10.67 3.11 19.59
C PRO A 88 -9.61 4.06 20.19
N ALA A 89 -8.50 3.53 20.65
CA ALA A 89 -7.43 4.28 21.29
C ALA A 89 -6.04 3.82 20.79
N GLY A 90 -5.00 4.60 21.13
CA GLY A 90 -3.63 4.34 20.78
C GLY A 90 -3.23 4.92 19.42
N ARG A 91 -2.09 4.48 18.90
CA ARG A 91 -1.55 4.93 17.61
C ARG A 91 -1.94 3.95 16.51
N VAL A 92 -2.39 4.48 15.37
CA VAL A 92 -2.58 3.73 14.13
C VAL A 92 -1.67 4.33 13.04
N THR A 93 -0.86 3.48 12.44
CA THR A 93 0.08 3.87 11.38
C THR A 93 -0.48 3.41 10.03
N VAL A 94 -0.67 4.38 9.13
CA VAL A 94 -1.10 4.14 7.75
C VAL A 94 0.03 4.54 6.81
N THR A 95 0.36 3.69 5.85
CA THR A 95 1.26 4.04 4.76
C THR A 95 0.49 4.18 3.46
N ALA A 96 0.93 5.07 2.58
CA ALA A 96 0.24 5.36 1.33
C ALA A 96 1.21 5.87 0.27
N PHE A 97 0.96 5.56 -0.99
CA PHE A 97 1.61 6.26 -2.09
C PHE A 97 1.05 7.69 -2.24
N PRO A 98 1.78 8.65 -2.84
CA PRO A 98 1.45 10.08 -2.79
C PRO A 98 0.00 10.43 -3.13
N THR A 99 -0.50 9.96 -4.27
CA THR A 99 -1.87 10.30 -4.72
C THR A 99 -2.96 9.70 -3.83
N ALA A 100 -2.71 8.53 -3.19
CA ALA A 100 -3.62 7.98 -2.19
C ALA A 100 -3.59 8.78 -0.89
N ALA A 101 -2.42 9.24 -0.46
CA ALA A 101 -2.30 10.09 0.73
C ALA A 101 -3.12 11.39 0.56
N VAL A 102 -3.04 12.02 -0.60
CA VAL A 102 -3.82 13.24 -0.92
C VAL A 102 -5.32 12.93 -0.96
N ALA A 103 -5.74 11.85 -1.62
CA ALA A 103 -7.15 11.54 -1.81
C ALA A 103 -7.85 11.06 -0.52
N PHE A 104 -7.18 10.20 0.26
CA PHE A 104 -7.76 9.56 1.44
C PHE A 104 -7.38 10.23 2.76
N GLY A 105 -6.23 10.92 2.83
CA GLY A 105 -5.73 11.56 4.05
C GLY A 105 -6.74 12.46 4.74
N PRO A 106 -7.43 13.39 4.06
CA PRO A 106 -8.44 14.24 4.69
C PRO A 106 -9.58 13.47 5.35
N ALA A 107 -10.01 12.34 4.77
CA ALA A 107 -11.05 11.48 5.33
C ALA A 107 -10.56 10.73 6.57
N LEU A 108 -9.33 10.22 6.53
CA LEU A 108 -8.68 9.55 7.67
C LEU A 108 -8.54 10.51 8.86
N VAL A 109 -8.03 11.71 8.62
CA VAL A 109 -7.86 12.72 9.68
C VAL A 109 -9.20 13.12 10.30
N ARG A 110 -10.24 13.37 9.49
CA ARG A 110 -11.58 13.68 10.01
C ARG A 110 -12.12 12.55 10.87
N ARG A 111 -11.95 11.30 10.44
CA ARG A 111 -12.45 10.14 11.18
C ARG A 111 -11.72 9.94 12.50
N VAL A 112 -10.41 10.07 12.50
CA VAL A 112 -9.58 9.93 13.71
C VAL A 112 -9.88 11.03 14.74
N ARG A 113 -10.13 12.26 14.30
CA ARG A 113 -10.55 13.37 15.19
C ARG A 113 -11.85 13.09 15.96
N ALA A 114 -12.72 12.23 15.45
CA ALA A 114 -13.92 11.79 16.16
C ALA A 114 -13.64 10.77 17.29
N HIS A 115 -12.39 10.35 17.45
CA HIS A 115 -11.95 9.39 18.46
C HIS A 115 -10.73 9.98 19.23
N PRO A 116 -10.96 10.76 20.31
CA PRO A 116 -9.90 11.51 21.01
C PRO A 116 -8.71 10.66 21.51
N GLY A 117 -8.97 9.36 21.78
CA GLY A 117 -7.92 8.42 22.18
C GLY A 117 -7.06 7.88 21.03
N LEU A 118 -7.40 8.22 19.76
CA LEU A 118 -6.71 7.66 18.59
C LEU A 118 -5.76 8.68 17.94
N THR A 119 -4.54 8.28 17.69
CA THR A 119 -3.54 9.10 16.99
C THR A 119 -3.21 8.45 15.63
N LEU A 120 -3.36 9.21 14.54
CA LEU A 120 -2.99 8.80 13.18
C LEU A 120 -1.56 9.21 12.87
N LEU A 121 -0.76 8.23 12.40
CA LEU A 121 0.50 8.47 11.72
C LEU A 121 0.35 8.08 10.25
N LEU A 122 0.48 9.03 9.33
CA LEU A 122 0.44 8.80 7.89
C LEU A 122 1.84 8.98 7.32
N ARG A 123 2.33 7.96 6.60
CA ARG A 123 3.67 7.95 5.97
C ARG A 123 3.55 7.65 4.49
N GLU A 124 4.39 8.29 3.70
CA GLU A 124 4.55 7.94 2.30
C GLU A 124 5.44 6.69 2.16
N THR A 125 4.99 5.74 1.33
CA THR A 125 5.77 4.56 0.95
C THR A 125 5.40 4.10 -0.44
N GLN A 126 6.34 3.43 -1.09
CA GLN A 126 6.04 2.63 -2.29
C GLN A 126 5.38 1.31 -1.88
N ARG A 127 4.82 0.59 -2.87
CA ARG A 127 4.02 -0.62 -2.65
C ARG A 127 4.75 -1.70 -1.84
N GLU A 128 5.95 -2.07 -2.27
CA GLU A 128 6.73 -3.16 -1.68
C GLU A 128 7.06 -2.86 -0.22
N GLU A 129 7.49 -1.63 0.04
CA GLU A 129 7.81 -1.16 1.40
C GLU A 129 6.55 -1.08 2.26
N GLY A 130 5.44 -0.57 1.74
CA GLY A 130 4.16 -0.54 2.46
C GLY A 130 3.69 -1.94 2.87
N LEU A 131 3.76 -2.91 1.94
CA LEU A 131 3.44 -4.31 2.23
C LEU A 131 4.37 -4.92 3.27
N ARG A 132 5.67 -4.62 3.20
CA ARG A 132 6.65 -5.04 4.19
C ARG A 132 6.29 -4.51 5.58
N LEU A 133 6.07 -3.20 5.72
CA LEU A 133 5.76 -2.55 6.98
C LEU A 133 4.48 -3.09 7.63
N VAL A 134 3.44 -3.38 6.83
CA VAL A 134 2.24 -4.03 7.35
C VAL A 134 2.52 -5.46 7.80
N ARG A 135 3.32 -6.22 7.04
CA ARG A 135 3.68 -7.60 7.40
C ARG A 135 4.45 -7.65 8.70
N THR A 136 5.45 -6.77 8.90
CA THR A 136 6.27 -6.70 10.11
C THR A 136 5.54 -6.07 11.31
N GLY A 137 4.42 -5.41 11.09
CA GLY A 137 3.68 -4.70 12.15
C GLY A 137 4.19 -3.29 12.44
N GLU A 138 5.10 -2.78 11.63
CA GLU A 138 5.55 -1.39 11.69
C GLU A 138 4.48 -0.42 11.17
N ALA A 139 3.58 -0.91 10.32
CA ALA A 139 2.37 -0.21 9.92
C ALA A 139 1.14 -1.09 10.15
N ASP A 140 -0.02 -0.46 10.39
CA ASP A 140 -1.29 -1.14 10.60
C ASP A 140 -2.05 -1.34 9.28
N VAL A 141 -2.00 -0.35 8.40
CA VAL A 141 -2.65 -0.36 7.08
C VAL A 141 -1.73 0.23 6.03
N ALA A 142 -1.65 -0.39 4.85
CA ALA A 142 -0.99 0.19 3.68
C ALA A 142 -2.01 0.43 2.56
N LEU A 143 -1.96 1.60 1.93
CA LEU A 143 -2.65 1.88 0.67
C LEU A 143 -1.67 1.55 -0.47
N VAL A 144 -2.05 0.60 -1.31
CA VAL A 144 -1.19 0.13 -2.41
C VAL A 144 -1.93 0.18 -3.74
N ALA A 145 -1.18 0.41 -4.82
CA ALA A 145 -1.68 0.39 -6.18
C ALA A 145 -1.23 -0.87 -6.91
N ASP A 146 -2.12 -1.47 -7.68
CA ASP A 146 -1.83 -2.57 -8.60
C ASP A 146 -2.16 -2.19 -10.04
N TRP A 147 -1.13 -2.07 -10.87
CA TRP A 147 -1.24 -1.81 -12.29
C TRP A 147 -1.34 -3.07 -13.15
N SER A 148 -1.07 -4.22 -12.54
CA SER A 148 -0.97 -5.52 -13.24
C SER A 148 -2.22 -6.37 -13.16
N GLY A 149 -3.15 -6.05 -12.26
CA GLY A 149 -4.32 -6.88 -11.94
C GLY A 149 -3.95 -8.23 -11.28
N ARG A 150 -2.69 -8.40 -10.86
CA ARG A 150 -2.19 -9.68 -10.32
C ARG A 150 -2.56 -9.91 -8.86
N LEU A 151 -2.82 -8.84 -8.10
CA LEU A 151 -3.21 -8.98 -6.69
C LEU A 151 -4.53 -9.72 -6.54
N THR A 152 -5.52 -9.41 -7.37
CA THR A 152 -6.81 -10.11 -7.38
C THR A 152 -6.70 -11.56 -7.82
N SER A 153 -5.86 -11.86 -8.81
CA SER A 153 -5.70 -13.24 -9.30
C SER A 153 -4.93 -14.14 -8.33
N ALA A 154 -3.90 -13.61 -7.65
CA ALA A 154 -3.15 -14.35 -6.64
C ALA A 154 -3.99 -14.66 -5.39
N GLU A 155 -4.88 -13.75 -4.99
CA GLU A 155 -5.81 -13.95 -3.87
C GLU A 155 -6.98 -14.86 -4.22
N SER A 156 -7.54 -14.76 -5.43
CA SER A 156 -8.59 -15.66 -5.90
C SER A 156 -8.10 -17.12 -5.95
N GLY A 157 -6.82 -17.33 -6.29
CA GLY A 157 -6.18 -18.65 -6.24
C GLY A 157 -5.96 -19.18 -4.81
N ARG A 158 -5.68 -18.31 -3.84
CA ARG A 158 -5.45 -18.68 -2.43
C ARG A 158 -6.75 -18.89 -1.65
N ARG A 159 -7.82 -18.18 -1.97
CA ARG A 159 -9.16 -18.42 -1.39
C ARG A 159 -9.69 -19.83 -1.69
N ARG A 160 -9.25 -20.48 -2.78
CA ARG A 160 -9.66 -21.85 -3.14
C ARG A 160 -8.86 -22.93 -2.42
N ARG A 161 -7.75 -22.63 -1.76
CA ARG A 161 -7.01 -23.57 -0.89
C ARG A 161 -7.20 -23.14 0.56
N ALA A 162 -8.27 -23.63 1.17
CA ALA A 162 -8.43 -23.62 2.62
C ALA A 162 -7.22 -24.34 3.24
N GLY A 163 -6.32 -23.59 3.90
CA GLY A 163 -5.17 -24.18 4.60
C GLY A 163 -3.93 -23.32 4.73
N THR A 164 -3.77 -22.24 3.93
CA THR A 164 -2.65 -21.32 4.11
C THR A 164 -3.21 -19.94 4.50
N THR A 165 -3.12 -19.61 5.77
CA THR A 165 -3.43 -18.30 6.34
C THR A 165 -2.49 -17.27 5.71
N GLY A 166 -2.97 -16.53 4.73
CA GLY A 166 -2.25 -15.36 4.24
C GLY A 166 -2.16 -14.34 5.36
N VAL A 167 -0.96 -13.94 5.72
CA VAL A 167 -0.67 -12.95 6.77
C VAL A 167 -1.37 -11.62 6.49
N LEU A 168 -1.57 -11.26 5.21
CA LEU A 168 -2.16 -10.02 4.77
C LEU A 168 -3.57 -10.21 4.19
N ARG A 169 -4.44 -9.26 4.47
CA ARG A 169 -5.76 -9.10 3.83
C ARG A 169 -5.79 -7.85 2.99
N PHE A 170 -6.31 -7.99 1.78
CA PHE A 170 -6.46 -6.93 0.80
C PHE A 170 -7.94 -6.55 0.71
N TYR A 171 -8.21 -5.28 0.85
CA TYR A 171 -9.53 -4.68 0.75
C TYR A 171 -9.55 -3.81 -0.50
N PRO A 172 -10.30 -4.19 -1.56
CA PRO A 172 -10.41 -3.35 -2.75
C PRO A 172 -11.08 -2.04 -2.36
N LEU A 173 -10.48 -0.93 -2.77
CA LEU A 173 -11.03 0.41 -2.53
C LEU A 173 -11.64 0.98 -3.81
N ILE A 174 -10.84 1.22 -4.83
CA ILE A 174 -11.30 1.86 -6.05
C ILE A 174 -10.48 1.35 -7.25
N ARG A 175 -11.15 1.20 -8.39
CA ARG A 175 -10.52 1.09 -9.69
C ARG A 175 -10.35 2.51 -10.25
N ASP A 176 -9.11 2.91 -10.46
CA ASP A 176 -8.70 4.27 -10.79
C ASP A 176 -8.23 4.33 -12.25
N PRO A 177 -9.11 4.76 -13.19
CA PRO A 177 -8.80 4.77 -14.60
C PRO A 177 -7.79 5.85 -14.93
N VAL A 178 -6.99 5.62 -15.97
CA VAL A 178 -6.18 6.65 -16.63
C VAL A 178 -7.08 7.53 -17.47
N VAL A 179 -6.99 8.83 -17.24
CA VAL A 179 -7.79 9.88 -17.90
C VAL A 179 -6.88 10.94 -18.46
N LEU A 180 -7.35 11.67 -19.47
CA LEU A 180 -6.64 12.86 -19.95
C LEU A 180 -6.89 14.03 -18.98
N VAL A 181 -5.80 14.68 -18.59
CA VAL A 181 -5.80 15.86 -17.73
C VAL A 181 -5.25 17.04 -18.50
N LEU A 182 -6.05 18.10 -18.55
CA LEU A 182 -5.83 19.30 -19.35
C LEU A 182 -5.88 20.54 -18.46
N PRO A 183 -5.19 21.63 -18.82
CA PRO A 183 -5.50 22.93 -18.25
C PRO A 183 -6.98 23.26 -18.41
N ARG A 184 -7.60 23.90 -17.42
CA ARG A 184 -9.06 24.16 -17.44
C ARG A 184 -9.54 24.92 -18.68
N GLY A 185 -8.73 25.83 -19.22
CA GLY A 185 -9.04 26.64 -20.42
C GLY A 185 -8.67 25.98 -21.74
N HIS A 186 -8.21 24.74 -21.74
CA HIS A 186 -7.79 24.05 -22.95
C HIS A 186 -8.97 23.78 -23.88
N PRO A 187 -8.85 23.93 -25.22
CA PRO A 187 -9.98 23.70 -26.17
C PRO A 187 -10.58 22.29 -26.08
N ALA A 188 -9.78 21.26 -25.80
CA ALA A 188 -10.24 19.88 -25.62
C ALA A 188 -10.85 19.62 -24.21
N ALA A 189 -10.91 20.62 -23.33
CA ALA A 189 -11.57 20.51 -22.03
C ALA A 189 -13.09 20.51 -22.12
N ASP A 190 -13.67 20.96 -23.26
CA ASP A 190 -15.11 21.02 -23.49
C ASP A 190 -15.74 19.60 -23.44
N PRO A 191 -16.61 19.29 -22.45
CA PRO A 191 -17.20 17.95 -22.30
C PRO A 191 -18.18 17.60 -23.44
N ALA A 192 -18.68 18.59 -24.17
CA ALA A 192 -19.60 18.36 -25.30
C ALA A 192 -18.88 17.81 -26.53
N ARG A 193 -17.56 17.86 -26.60
CA ARG A 193 -16.78 17.41 -27.75
C ARG A 193 -16.04 16.12 -27.43
N PRO A 194 -15.97 15.13 -28.32
CA PRO A 194 -15.14 13.96 -28.13
C PRO A 194 -13.67 14.36 -28.08
N VAL A 195 -12.87 13.63 -27.26
CA VAL A 195 -11.42 13.79 -27.25
C VAL A 195 -10.84 13.12 -28.50
N ASP A 196 -10.16 13.92 -29.32
CA ASP A 196 -9.43 13.47 -30.51
C ASP A 196 -7.93 13.47 -30.16
N LEU A 197 -7.39 12.30 -29.90
CA LEU A 197 -5.98 12.14 -29.50
C LEU A 197 -5.01 12.51 -30.62
N ASP A 198 -5.41 12.34 -31.89
CA ASP A 198 -4.54 12.70 -33.02
C ASP A 198 -4.29 14.21 -33.08
N LYS A 199 -5.28 15.02 -32.71
CA LYS A 199 -5.12 16.48 -32.60
C LYS A 199 -4.30 16.95 -31.42
N LEU A 200 -4.09 16.08 -30.43
CA LEU A 200 -3.33 16.38 -29.23
C LEU A 200 -1.87 15.90 -29.33
N ARG A 201 -1.47 15.27 -30.45
CA ARG A 201 -0.12 14.72 -30.59
C ARG A 201 0.98 15.79 -30.59
N ASP A 202 0.67 16.97 -31.09
CA ASP A 202 1.63 18.09 -31.17
C ASP A 202 1.63 18.95 -29.90
N GLU A 203 0.75 18.65 -28.93
CA GLU A 203 0.74 19.33 -27.63
C GLU A 203 1.96 18.91 -26.78
N PRO A 204 2.43 19.77 -25.88
CA PRO A 204 3.48 19.39 -24.94
C PRO A 204 2.96 18.37 -23.92
N TRP A 205 3.36 17.11 -24.08
CA TRP A 205 3.00 16.06 -23.14
C TRP A 205 3.95 16.03 -21.96
N LEU A 206 3.37 15.85 -20.77
CA LEU A 206 4.10 15.54 -19.54
C LEU A 206 3.83 14.09 -19.17
N ALA A 207 4.88 13.35 -18.79
CA ALA A 207 4.78 11.93 -18.51
C ALA A 207 5.64 11.51 -17.32
N ALA A 208 5.39 10.33 -16.80
CA ALA A 208 6.36 9.63 -15.96
C ALA A 208 7.51 9.07 -16.82
N PRO A 209 8.70 8.83 -16.22
CA PRO A 209 9.82 8.22 -16.93
C PRO A 209 9.47 6.86 -17.54
N ALA A 210 10.15 6.53 -18.63
CA ALA A 210 10.02 5.23 -19.26
C ALA A 210 10.34 4.09 -18.26
N GLY A 211 9.50 3.05 -18.25
CA GLY A 211 9.63 1.95 -17.28
C GLY A 211 8.75 2.07 -16.04
N GLU A 212 8.31 3.27 -15.67
CA GLU A 212 7.34 3.45 -14.59
C GLU A 212 5.98 2.79 -14.93
N PRO A 213 5.33 2.11 -13.95
CA PRO A 213 4.05 1.44 -14.19
C PRO A 213 2.95 2.37 -14.72
N SER A 214 2.92 3.62 -14.27
CA SER A 214 2.02 4.66 -14.77
C SER A 214 2.29 5.01 -16.24
N ARG A 215 3.57 5.13 -16.62
CA ARG A 215 3.98 5.37 -18.02
C ARG A 215 3.61 4.18 -18.92
N GLN A 216 3.89 2.96 -18.49
CA GLN A 216 3.50 1.75 -19.24
C GLN A 216 1.99 1.67 -19.48
N ALA A 217 1.16 2.14 -18.53
CA ALA A 217 -0.29 2.20 -18.72
C ALA A 217 -0.67 3.23 -19.80
N VAL A 218 -0.02 4.39 -19.82
CA VAL A 218 -0.22 5.43 -20.86
C VAL A 218 0.27 4.94 -22.21
N ASP A 219 1.43 4.29 -22.29
CA ASP A 219 1.95 3.72 -23.53
C ASP A 219 0.99 2.69 -24.13
N ARG A 220 0.41 1.80 -23.31
CA ARG A 220 -0.63 0.85 -23.75
C ARG A 220 -1.91 1.55 -24.22
N LEU A 221 -2.31 2.62 -23.52
CA LEU A 221 -3.50 3.40 -23.89
C LEU A 221 -3.34 4.06 -25.26
N LEU A 222 -2.17 4.60 -25.54
CA LEU A 222 -1.87 5.33 -26.76
C LEU A 222 -1.33 4.45 -27.91
N ALA A 223 -1.12 3.16 -27.68
CA ALA A 223 -0.55 2.25 -28.69
C ALA A 223 -1.36 2.22 -30.00
N GLY A 224 -2.70 2.33 -29.90
CA GLY A 224 -3.62 2.35 -31.06
C GLY A 224 -3.65 3.65 -31.85
N THR A 225 -3.08 4.73 -31.31
CA THR A 225 -3.04 6.08 -31.90
C THR A 225 -1.63 6.52 -32.28
N GLY A 226 -0.75 5.58 -32.60
CA GLY A 226 0.65 5.86 -32.99
C GLY A 226 1.61 6.01 -31.80
N GLY A 227 1.23 5.57 -30.62
CA GLY A 227 2.05 5.57 -29.42
C GLY A 227 2.13 6.91 -28.69
N MET A 228 2.91 6.93 -27.59
CA MET A 228 3.13 8.14 -26.81
C MET A 228 3.89 9.19 -27.63
N PRO A 229 3.36 10.42 -27.76
CA PRO A 229 4.11 11.53 -28.36
C PRO A 229 5.39 11.83 -27.57
N PRO A 230 6.36 12.52 -28.19
CA PRO A 230 7.52 13.00 -27.43
C PRO A 230 7.08 13.76 -26.19
N ALA A 231 7.60 13.35 -25.03
CA ALA A 231 7.34 13.98 -23.76
C ALA A 231 8.63 14.62 -23.25
N PRO A 232 8.89 15.90 -23.57
CA PRO A 232 10.11 16.58 -23.15
C PRO A 232 10.18 16.81 -21.64
N TRP A 233 9.08 16.59 -20.92
CA TRP A 233 8.94 16.80 -19.49
C TRP A 233 8.60 15.46 -18.80
N GLU A 234 9.59 14.86 -18.13
CA GLU A 234 9.43 13.61 -17.41
C GLU A 234 9.64 13.81 -15.91
N PHE A 235 8.68 13.32 -15.09
CA PHE A 235 8.70 13.42 -13.64
C PHE A 235 8.17 12.13 -12.99
N GLU A 236 8.85 11.61 -11.99
CA GLU A 236 8.39 10.44 -11.21
C GLU A 236 7.08 10.74 -10.45
N GLY A 237 6.94 11.97 -9.94
CA GLY A 237 5.80 12.39 -9.13
C GLY A 237 4.59 12.79 -9.96
N LEU A 238 3.52 11.98 -9.97
CA LEU A 238 2.27 12.30 -10.67
C LEU A 238 1.63 13.61 -10.18
N SER A 239 1.82 13.98 -8.91
CA SER A 239 1.37 15.26 -8.35
C SER A 239 2.14 16.45 -8.93
N THR A 240 3.42 16.27 -9.26
CA THR A 240 4.23 17.27 -9.95
C THR A 240 3.70 17.48 -11.36
N ILE A 241 3.45 16.39 -12.10
CA ILE A 241 2.86 16.45 -13.44
C ILE A 241 1.52 17.20 -13.38
N LEU A 242 0.61 16.83 -12.48
CA LEU A 242 -0.66 17.54 -12.29
C LEU A 242 -0.47 19.04 -12.05
N SER A 243 0.48 19.40 -11.18
CA SER A 243 0.77 20.81 -10.86
C SER A 243 1.25 21.60 -12.07
N LEU A 244 2.02 20.98 -12.96
CA LEU A 244 2.50 21.61 -14.21
C LEU A 244 1.37 21.73 -15.23
N VAL A 245 0.52 20.72 -15.38
CA VAL A 245 -0.71 20.81 -16.21
C VAL A 245 -1.59 21.94 -15.71
N ALA A 246 -1.81 22.05 -14.40
CA ALA A 246 -2.63 23.12 -13.81
C ALA A 246 -2.05 24.55 -14.07
N ARG A 247 -0.77 24.65 -14.40
CA ARG A 247 -0.09 25.91 -14.81
C ARG A 247 -0.05 26.13 -16.33
N GLY A 248 -0.65 25.24 -17.11
CA GLY A 248 -0.69 25.38 -18.56
C GLY A 248 0.61 25.00 -19.28
N ILE A 249 1.50 24.24 -18.64
CA ILE A 249 2.77 23.82 -19.27
C ILE A 249 2.54 22.78 -20.35
N GLY A 250 1.49 21.97 -20.23
CA GLY A 250 1.13 20.95 -21.22
C GLY A 250 -0.04 20.10 -20.74
N ILE A 251 -0.16 18.91 -21.31
CA ILE A 251 -1.23 17.94 -21.04
C ILE A 251 -0.64 16.62 -20.55
N ALA A 252 -1.45 15.80 -19.88
CA ALA A 252 -0.98 14.50 -19.38
C ALA A 252 -2.11 13.47 -19.34
N ALA A 253 -1.75 12.19 -19.45
CA ALA A 253 -2.64 11.09 -19.09
C ALA A 253 -2.25 10.56 -17.69
N LEU A 254 -3.17 10.68 -16.72
CA LEU A 254 -2.92 10.39 -15.31
C LEU A 254 -4.06 9.53 -14.74
N PRO A 255 -3.81 8.75 -13.67
CA PRO A 255 -4.91 8.16 -12.90
C PRO A 255 -5.87 9.26 -12.43
N ARG A 256 -7.17 9.02 -12.53
CA ARG A 256 -8.23 9.99 -12.17
C ARG A 256 -8.06 10.52 -10.74
N LEU A 257 -7.67 9.63 -9.81
CA LEU A 257 -7.47 9.98 -8.41
C LEU A 257 -6.40 11.07 -8.22
N THR A 258 -5.43 11.18 -9.14
CA THR A 258 -4.41 12.23 -9.10
C THR A 258 -5.02 13.62 -9.23
N ALA A 259 -6.03 13.77 -10.10
CA ALA A 259 -6.70 15.04 -10.36
C ALA A 259 -7.95 15.28 -9.49
N ALA A 260 -8.27 14.35 -8.58
CA ALA A 260 -9.48 14.43 -7.78
C ALA A 260 -9.52 15.71 -6.93
N GLY A 261 -10.54 16.54 -7.17
CA GLY A 261 -10.75 17.79 -6.43
C GLY A 261 -9.91 18.99 -6.90
N ASP A 262 -9.02 18.83 -7.87
CA ASP A 262 -8.27 19.97 -8.43
C ASP A 262 -9.10 20.72 -9.49
N ARG A 263 -9.61 21.89 -9.12
CA ARG A 263 -10.44 22.73 -9.99
C ARG A 263 -9.68 23.49 -11.08
N ARG A 264 -8.36 23.45 -11.06
CA ARG A 264 -7.51 24.17 -12.05
C ARG A 264 -7.33 23.36 -13.32
N VAL A 265 -7.68 22.09 -13.32
CA VAL A 265 -7.60 21.19 -14.46
C VAL A 265 -8.98 20.70 -14.90
N ALA A 266 -9.07 20.29 -16.16
CA ALA A 266 -10.19 19.53 -16.69
C ALA A 266 -9.78 18.07 -16.86
N VAL A 267 -10.69 17.16 -16.55
CA VAL A 267 -10.52 15.72 -16.69
C VAL A 267 -11.41 15.20 -17.78
N ARG A 268 -10.85 14.46 -18.74
CA ARG A 268 -11.60 13.90 -19.88
C ARG A 268 -11.36 12.40 -19.97
N GLU A 269 -12.44 11.67 -20.22
CA GLU A 269 -12.35 10.24 -20.55
C GLU A 269 -11.68 10.06 -21.90
N LEU A 270 -10.90 8.99 -22.02
CA LEU A 270 -10.28 8.58 -23.27
C LEU A 270 -11.08 7.45 -23.89
N ALA A 271 -11.34 7.53 -25.21
CA ALA A 271 -11.97 6.45 -25.94
C ALA A 271 -11.03 5.24 -26.07
N GLY A 272 -11.59 4.03 -26.04
CA GLY A 272 -10.85 2.80 -26.22
C GLY A 272 -10.68 1.97 -24.93
N PRO A 273 -9.77 0.99 -24.91
CA PRO A 273 -9.57 0.11 -23.77
C PRO A 273 -9.08 0.90 -22.55
N THR A 274 -9.88 0.90 -21.49
CA THR A 274 -9.54 1.63 -20.26
C THR A 274 -8.34 1.01 -19.57
N GLN A 275 -7.26 1.76 -19.46
CA GLN A 275 -6.16 1.44 -18.56
C GLN A 275 -6.49 1.96 -17.16
N ALA A 276 -6.24 1.16 -16.14
CA ALA A 276 -6.55 1.54 -14.77
C ALA A 276 -5.57 0.87 -13.81
N ARG A 277 -5.43 1.43 -12.63
CA ARG A 277 -4.84 0.76 -11.48
C ARG A 277 -5.93 0.40 -10.48
N ASP A 278 -5.78 -0.73 -9.81
CA ASP A 278 -6.62 -1.08 -8.69
C ASP A 278 -5.95 -0.63 -7.38
N VAL A 279 -6.67 0.06 -6.52
CA VAL A 279 -6.18 0.57 -5.23
C VAL A 279 -6.76 -0.29 -4.11
N TYR A 280 -5.90 -0.75 -3.21
CA TYR A 280 -6.25 -1.60 -2.08
C TYR A 280 -5.81 -0.97 -0.77
N ALA A 281 -6.61 -1.18 0.29
CA ALA A 281 -6.12 -1.12 1.65
C ALA A 281 -5.66 -2.53 2.05
N VAL A 282 -4.48 -2.61 2.66
CA VAL A 282 -3.89 -3.87 3.09
C VAL A 282 -3.62 -3.81 4.58
N ALA A 283 -4.06 -4.82 5.32
CA ALA A 283 -3.83 -4.96 6.74
C ALA A 283 -3.47 -6.41 7.10
N ARG A 284 -2.83 -6.64 8.24
CA ARG A 284 -2.66 -8.02 8.74
C ARG A 284 -4.01 -8.64 9.06
N ALA A 285 -4.17 -9.91 8.71
CA ALA A 285 -5.39 -10.66 9.03
C ALA A 285 -5.71 -10.64 10.54
N SER A 286 -4.68 -10.62 11.38
CA SER A 286 -4.74 -10.58 12.82
C SER A 286 -5.18 -9.21 13.37
N SER A 287 -4.75 -8.11 12.76
CA SER A 287 -5.00 -6.77 13.27
C SER A 287 -6.34 -6.16 12.80
N VAL A 288 -7.03 -6.80 11.86
CA VAL A 288 -8.30 -6.28 11.30
C VAL A 288 -9.39 -6.08 12.36
N ARG A 289 -9.40 -6.90 13.41
CA ARG A 289 -10.35 -6.79 14.51
C ARG A 289 -10.02 -5.68 15.51
N ARG A 290 -8.80 -5.12 15.49
CA ARG A 290 -8.44 -4.01 16.37
C ARG A 290 -9.33 -2.79 16.05
N PRO A 291 -9.98 -2.19 17.09
CA PRO A 291 -10.91 -1.06 16.89
C PRO A 291 -10.27 0.10 16.10
N SER A 292 -8.99 0.40 16.34
CA SER A 292 -8.24 1.43 15.62
C SER A 292 -8.12 1.14 14.11
N VAL A 293 -7.83 -0.10 13.71
CA VAL A 293 -7.75 -0.52 12.31
C VAL A 293 -9.12 -0.51 11.66
N ALA A 294 -10.14 -0.99 12.35
CA ALA A 294 -11.53 -0.96 11.86
C ALA A 294 -12.02 0.46 11.56
N VAL A 295 -11.66 1.45 12.40
CA VAL A 295 -11.96 2.87 12.17
C VAL A 295 -11.32 3.37 10.87
N ILE A 296 -10.06 3.00 10.60
CA ILE A 296 -9.34 3.39 9.39
C ILE A 296 -10.00 2.76 8.15
N LEU A 297 -10.26 1.46 8.17
CA LEU A 297 -10.90 0.75 7.05
C LEU A 297 -12.30 1.31 6.74
N ALA A 298 -13.09 1.60 7.77
CA ALA A 298 -14.41 2.25 7.62
C ALA A 298 -14.28 3.67 7.01
N ALA A 299 -13.26 4.44 7.42
CA ALA A 299 -13.02 5.77 6.88
C ALA A 299 -12.62 5.73 5.40
N LEU A 300 -11.81 4.74 5.00
CA LEU A 300 -11.40 4.53 3.61
C LEU A 300 -12.61 4.17 2.73
N ASN A 301 -13.46 3.24 3.17
CA ASN A 301 -14.67 2.86 2.43
C ASN A 301 -15.62 4.06 2.25
N ALA A 302 -15.86 4.83 3.32
CA ALA A 302 -16.68 6.03 3.23
C ALA A 302 -16.07 7.14 2.35
N ALA A 303 -14.74 7.16 2.18
CA ALA A 303 -14.08 8.07 1.26
C ALA A 303 -14.26 7.63 -0.21
N VAL A 304 -14.21 6.32 -0.48
CA VAL A 304 -14.48 5.76 -1.82
C VAL A 304 -15.87 6.14 -2.30
N GLU A 305 -16.89 6.00 -1.46
CA GLU A 305 -18.28 6.37 -1.83
C GLU A 305 -18.39 7.84 -2.25
N ARG A 306 -17.58 8.73 -1.67
CA ARG A 306 -17.55 10.17 -2.03
C ARG A 306 -16.76 10.45 -3.31
N LEU A 307 -15.72 9.67 -3.58
CA LEU A 307 -14.91 9.82 -4.79
C LEU A 307 -15.59 9.23 -6.04
N SER A 308 -16.57 8.35 -5.84
CA SER A 308 -17.35 7.70 -6.90
C SER A 308 -18.61 8.49 -7.31
N ARG A 309 -18.96 9.56 -6.57
CA ARG A 309 -20.04 10.51 -6.88
C ARG A 309 -19.50 11.69 -7.69
#